data_00746e9481d93f95cf48d7a45a24f3d3
#
_entry.id   00746e9481d93f95cf48d7a45a24f3d3
#
_cell.length_a   1.000
_cell.length_b   1.000
_cell.length_c   1.000
_cell.angle_alpha   90.00
_cell.angle_beta   90.00
_cell.angle_gamma   90.00
#
_symmetry.space_group_name_H-M   'P 1'
#
loop_
_entity.id
_entity.type
_entity.pdbx_description
1 polymer ?
#
loop_
_entity_poly.entity_id
_entity_poly.type
_entity_poly.pdbx_seq_one_letter_code
_entity_poly.pdbx_strand_id
1 'polypeptide(L)'
;VPMFRRLLPVASAAGLTAALCAAVPAPAAAASETPIVVTSNWSAKKEVARVTCPSGTGLVGGGYAVNPTENGMGQVTDFIQGNAPSVSHPNAWAVKSLRGQAKAYAMCVTGAPTPTVVASKWSDPGKVVGATCSGNQKMIGGGYWSQPATNGVGQNMDEITVNAPYEGHPNTWMAGMQSGLALAYAMCVD
;
A
#
# COMPACT_ATOMS: atom_id res chain seq x y z
N VAL A 1 -28.81 -85.95 -7.09
CA VAL A 1 -27.79 -86.20 -6.07
C VAL A 1 -27.29 -84.90 -5.57
N PRO A 2 -27.58 -84.44 -4.32
CA PRO A 2 -27.11 -83.21 -3.80
C PRO A 2 -25.80 -83.41 -3.01
N MET A 3 -24.75 -82.70 -3.37
CA MET A 3 -23.48 -82.59 -2.63
C MET A 3 -23.62 -81.52 -1.56
N PHE A 4 -23.56 -81.93 -0.31
CA PHE A 4 -23.39 -81.06 0.85
C PHE A 4 -21.89 -80.51 0.91
N ARG A 5 -21.70 -79.22 0.76
CA ARG A 5 -20.45 -78.59 1.11
C ARG A 5 -20.51 -78.00 2.53
N ARG A 6 -19.67 -78.52 3.38
CA ARG A 6 -19.46 -78.02 4.75
C ARG A 6 -18.75 -76.62 4.71
N LEU A 7 -19.39 -75.67 5.34
CA LEU A 7 -18.77 -74.34 5.62
C LEU A 7 -18.03 -74.46 6.96
N LEU A 8 -16.72 -74.08 6.92
CA LEU A 8 -15.91 -73.89 8.08
C LEU A 8 -16.05 -72.44 8.56
N PRO A 9 -16.13 -72.16 9.88
CA PRO A 9 -16.16 -70.77 10.37
C PRO A 9 -14.76 -70.17 10.39
N VAL A 10 -14.62 -69.04 9.72
CA VAL A 10 -13.42 -68.19 9.79
C VAL A 10 -13.55 -67.24 11.00
N ALA A 11 -12.68 -67.46 11.99
CA ALA A 11 -12.57 -66.59 13.14
C ALA A 11 -11.87 -65.27 12.72
N SER A 12 -12.62 -64.19 12.73
CA SER A 12 -12.07 -62.84 12.49
C SER A 12 -11.48 -62.30 13.80
N ALA A 13 -10.15 -62.15 13.85
CA ALA A 13 -9.49 -61.43 14.91
C ALA A 13 -9.62 -59.91 14.65
N ALA A 14 -10.40 -59.22 15.46
CA ALA A 14 -10.52 -57.77 15.43
C ALA A 14 -9.28 -57.15 16.12
N GLY A 15 -8.35 -56.68 15.31
CA GLY A 15 -7.21 -55.88 15.82
C GLY A 15 -7.65 -54.45 16.12
N LEU A 16 -7.67 -54.05 17.39
CA LEU A 16 -7.82 -52.63 17.80
C LEU A 16 -6.54 -51.90 17.46
N THR A 17 -6.52 -51.15 16.37
CA THR A 17 -5.48 -50.13 16.11
C THR A 17 -5.89 -48.84 16.83
N ALA A 18 -5.27 -48.55 17.97
CA ALA A 18 -5.39 -47.24 18.61
C ALA A 18 -4.64 -46.19 17.77
N ALA A 19 -5.43 -45.37 17.03
CA ALA A 19 -4.89 -44.22 16.32
C ALA A 19 -4.51 -43.13 17.35
N LEU A 20 -3.21 -42.95 17.61
CA LEU A 20 -2.70 -41.77 18.30
C LEU A 20 -2.92 -40.54 17.36
N CYS A 21 -4.01 -39.81 17.57
CA CYS A 21 -4.15 -38.45 17.01
C CYS A 21 -3.14 -37.54 17.73
N ALA A 22 -1.95 -37.35 17.15
CA ALA A 22 -1.06 -36.27 17.55
C ALA A 22 -1.79 -34.95 17.27
N ALA A 23 -2.19 -34.25 18.34
CA ALA A 23 -2.75 -32.91 18.22
C ALA A 23 -1.64 -31.99 17.64
N VAL A 24 -1.75 -31.66 16.36
CA VAL A 24 -0.94 -30.63 15.73
C VAL A 24 -1.33 -29.31 16.41
N PRO A 25 -0.41 -28.60 17.09
CA PRO A 25 -0.75 -27.30 17.66
C PRO A 25 -1.20 -26.40 16.54
N ALA A 26 -2.42 -25.85 16.65
CA ALA A 26 -2.90 -24.85 15.72
C ALA A 26 -1.90 -23.69 15.69
N PRO A 27 -1.51 -23.18 14.50
CA PRO A 27 -0.65 -22.01 14.43
C PRO A 27 -1.33 -20.89 15.24
N ALA A 28 -0.59 -20.33 16.20
CA ALA A 28 -1.05 -19.18 16.96
C ALA A 28 -1.40 -18.09 15.93
N ALA A 29 -2.67 -17.70 15.89
CA ALA A 29 -3.11 -16.59 15.06
C ALA A 29 -2.25 -15.38 15.49
N ALA A 30 -1.40 -14.89 14.58
CA ALA A 30 -0.63 -13.68 14.82
C ALA A 30 -1.64 -12.59 15.16
N ALA A 31 -1.56 -12.05 16.36
CA ALA A 31 -2.40 -10.95 16.79
C ALA A 31 -2.20 -9.83 15.76
N SER A 32 -3.27 -9.45 15.06
CA SER A 32 -3.26 -8.30 14.15
C SER A 32 -3.03 -7.07 15.01
N GLU A 33 -1.79 -6.56 15.03
CA GLU A 33 -1.48 -5.35 15.76
C GLU A 33 -2.22 -4.17 15.11
N THR A 34 -2.95 -3.42 15.94
CA THR A 34 -3.66 -2.23 15.48
C THR A 34 -2.64 -1.18 15.06
N PRO A 35 -2.72 -0.64 13.84
CA PRO A 35 -1.82 0.42 13.40
C PRO A 35 -1.95 1.66 14.29
N ILE A 36 -0.83 2.23 14.66
CA ILE A 36 -0.78 3.57 15.25
C ILE A 36 -0.72 4.61 14.13
N VAL A 37 -1.42 5.72 14.30
CA VAL A 37 -1.38 6.84 13.36
C VAL A 37 -0.52 7.95 13.93
N VAL A 38 0.52 8.33 13.21
CA VAL A 38 1.35 9.50 13.53
C VAL A 38 1.15 10.59 12.49
N THR A 39 1.30 11.85 12.90
CA THR A 39 1.00 13.01 12.06
C THR A 39 2.13 14.01 12.10
N SER A 40 2.36 14.71 10.98
CA SER A 40 3.23 15.88 10.94
C SER A 40 2.53 17.12 11.51
N ASN A 41 3.28 18.19 11.71
CA ASN A 41 2.72 19.54 11.75
C ASN A 41 2.25 19.93 10.33
N TRP A 42 1.46 21.02 10.22
CA TRP A 42 1.17 21.66 8.95
C TRP A 42 2.47 22.18 8.33
N SER A 43 2.66 21.91 7.03
CA SER A 43 3.78 22.48 6.28
C SER A 43 3.61 23.99 6.10
N ALA A 44 4.68 24.67 5.70
CA ALA A 44 4.53 25.96 5.03
C ALA A 44 3.78 25.76 3.69
N LYS A 45 3.23 26.85 3.12
CA LYS A 45 2.59 26.81 1.81
C LYS A 45 3.57 26.30 0.75
N LYS A 46 3.13 25.39 -0.12
CA LYS A 46 3.92 24.76 -1.21
C LYS A 46 5.06 23.86 -0.73
N GLU A 47 5.22 23.68 0.57
CA GLU A 47 6.27 22.83 1.14
C GLU A 47 5.77 21.41 1.40
N VAL A 48 6.71 20.48 1.49
CA VAL A 48 6.42 19.08 1.80
C VAL A 48 6.18 18.91 3.29
N ALA A 49 5.01 18.39 3.65
CA ALA A 49 4.78 17.80 4.97
C ALA A 49 5.33 16.39 4.99
N ARG A 50 6.02 16.00 6.07
CA ARG A 50 6.56 14.64 6.22
C ARG A 50 6.39 14.16 7.66
N VAL A 51 6.11 12.87 7.81
CA VAL A 51 6.04 12.20 9.10
C VAL A 51 6.71 10.83 8.99
N THR A 52 7.49 10.48 10.00
CA THR A 52 8.22 9.20 10.07
C THR A 52 7.61 8.33 11.16
N CYS A 53 7.49 7.06 10.91
CA CYS A 53 7.08 6.07 11.90
C CYS A 53 8.10 5.99 13.03
N PRO A 54 7.65 5.82 14.29
CA PRO A 54 8.54 5.65 15.45
C PRO A 54 9.46 4.43 15.30
N SER A 55 10.56 4.44 16.04
CA SER A 55 11.47 3.29 16.12
C SER A 55 10.72 2.01 16.55
N GLY A 56 11.04 0.89 15.95
CA GLY A 56 10.39 -0.40 16.22
C GLY A 56 9.06 -0.60 15.49
N THR A 57 8.64 0.35 14.64
CA THR A 57 7.44 0.23 13.82
C THR A 57 7.77 0.37 12.34
N GLY A 58 7.01 -0.31 11.47
CA GLY A 58 7.09 -0.19 10.02
C GLY A 58 5.91 0.58 9.43
N LEU A 59 6.18 1.38 8.40
CA LEU A 59 5.17 2.10 7.64
C LEU A 59 4.34 1.11 6.81
N VAL A 60 3.02 1.15 6.98
CA VAL A 60 2.09 0.31 6.22
C VAL A 60 1.14 1.11 5.33
N GLY A 61 1.13 2.41 5.47
CA GLY A 61 0.32 3.31 4.65
C GLY A 61 0.38 4.73 5.14
N GLY A 62 -0.37 5.62 4.48
CA GLY A 62 -0.47 7.00 4.90
C GLY A 62 -1.56 7.77 4.18
N GLY A 63 -1.62 9.06 4.48
CA GLY A 63 -2.65 9.93 3.95
C GLY A 63 -2.32 11.40 4.19
N TYR A 64 -3.31 12.26 3.94
CA TYR A 64 -3.12 13.70 4.04
C TYR A 64 -4.35 14.43 4.57
N ALA A 65 -4.10 15.63 5.09
CA ALA A 65 -5.06 16.72 5.17
C ALA A 65 -4.46 17.94 4.49
N VAL A 66 -5.32 18.82 3.96
CA VAL A 66 -4.89 20.06 3.31
C VAL A 66 -5.64 21.25 3.89
N ASN A 67 -4.95 22.37 3.96
CA ASN A 67 -5.52 23.69 4.11
C ASN A 67 -5.34 24.37 2.73
N PRO A 68 -6.36 24.29 1.85
CA PRO A 68 -6.21 24.68 0.47
C PRO A 68 -6.11 26.19 0.30
N THR A 69 -5.61 26.62 -0.84
CA THR A 69 -5.65 28.03 -1.23
C THR A 69 -6.90 28.29 -2.05
N GLU A 70 -7.58 29.38 -1.77
CA GLU A 70 -8.72 29.90 -2.50
C GLU A 70 -8.31 31.12 -3.33
N ASN A 71 -9.04 31.35 -4.43
CA ASN A 71 -8.94 32.61 -5.18
C ASN A 71 -9.80 33.70 -4.55
N GLY A 72 -9.76 34.89 -5.11
CA GLY A 72 -10.56 36.03 -4.61
C GLY A 72 -12.08 35.87 -4.69
N MET A 73 -12.56 34.79 -5.31
CA MET A 73 -13.99 34.42 -5.42
C MET A 73 -14.35 33.25 -4.47
N GLY A 74 -13.46 32.83 -3.56
CA GLY A 74 -13.69 31.71 -2.64
C GLY A 74 -13.63 30.33 -3.30
N GLN A 75 -13.13 30.21 -4.52
CA GLN A 75 -13.00 28.92 -5.19
C GLN A 75 -11.66 28.29 -4.80
N VAL A 76 -11.69 27.00 -4.49
CA VAL A 76 -10.47 26.22 -4.23
C VAL A 76 -9.66 26.10 -5.52
N THR A 77 -8.42 26.58 -5.45
CA THR A 77 -7.47 26.55 -6.60
C THR A 77 -6.28 25.65 -6.32
N ASP A 78 -6.36 24.85 -5.27
CA ASP A 78 -5.28 23.99 -4.82
C ASP A 78 -5.45 22.56 -5.31
N PHE A 79 -4.34 21.81 -5.21
CA PHE A 79 -4.24 20.44 -5.71
C PHE A 79 -3.23 19.68 -4.87
N ILE A 80 -3.47 18.39 -4.61
CA ILE A 80 -2.48 17.53 -3.96
C ILE A 80 -1.47 17.07 -4.99
N GLN A 81 -0.30 17.69 -4.96
CA GLN A 81 0.81 17.40 -5.86
C GLN A 81 1.50 16.09 -5.53
N GLY A 82 1.53 15.70 -4.26
CA GLY A 82 2.14 14.45 -3.84
C GLY A 82 1.49 13.88 -2.60
N ASN A 83 1.31 12.55 -2.60
CA ASN A 83 0.83 11.74 -1.48
C ASN A 83 1.43 10.35 -1.63
N ALA A 84 2.58 10.12 -1.00
CA ALA A 84 3.39 8.93 -1.24
C ALA A 84 4.33 8.59 -0.07
N PRO A 85 4.79 7.33 0.02
CA PRO A 85 5.93 6.99 0.86
C PRO A 85 7.19 7.72 0.35
N SER A 86 8.08 8.09 1.26
CA SER A 86 9.26 8.87 0.95
C SER A 86 10.45 7.98 0.55
N VAL A 87 11.02 8.19 -0.64
CA VAL A 87 12.26 7.52 -1.08
C VAL A 87 13.48 8.01 -0.28
N SER A 88 13.52 9.31 0.00
CA SER A 88 14.69 9.95 0.66
C SER A 88 14.70 9.85 2.19
N HIS A 89 13.59 9.48 2.79
CA HIS A 89 13.43 9.32 4.23
C HIS A 89 12.73 7.98 4.49
N PRO A 90 13.50 6.94 4.80
CA PRO A 90 12.94 5.62 5.08
C PRO A 90 11.86 5.68 6.15
N ASN A 91 10.88 4.81 6.05
CA ASN A 91 9.79 4.68 7.03
C ASN A 91 8.93 5.94 7.21
N ALA A 92 8.87 6.80 6.19
CA ALA A 92 8.15 8.06 6.24
C ALA A 92 7.12 8.21 5.11
N TRP A 93 6.05 8.96 5.42
CA TRP A 93 5.05 9.42 4.44
C TRP A 93 5.23 10.90 4.14
N ALA A 94 5.11 11.28 2.88
CA ALA A 94 5.30 12.64 2.40
C ALA A 94 4.07 13.12 1.62
N VAL A 95 3.69 14.37 1.85
CA VAL A 95 2.54 15.02 1.20
C VAL A 95 2.93 16.42 0.78
N LYS A 96 2.45 16.86 -0.36
CA LYS A 96 2.62 18.23 -0.84
C LYS A 96 1.33 18.76 -1.47
N SER A 97 0.93 19.95 -1.04
CA SER A 97 -0.06 20.77 -1.74
C SER A 97 0.64 21.66 -2.77
N LEU A 98 0.02 21.87 -3.92
CA LEU A 98 0.59 22.72 -4.98
C LEU A 98 0.74 24.18 -4.52
N ARG A 99 -0.20 24.70 -3.73
CA ARG A 99 -0.25 26.12 -3.31
C ARG A 99 -0.51 26.31 -1.83
N GLY A 100 -1.29 25.45 -1.20
CA GLY A 100 -1.68 25.52 0.20
C GLY A 100 -0.70 24.85 1.15
N GLN A 101 -1.19 24.53 2.31
CA GLN A 101 -0.48 23.76 3.33
C GLN A 101 -0.94 22.31 3.32
N ALA A 102 -0.03 21.41 3.63
CA ALA A 102 -0.34 19.99 3.78
C ALA A 102 0.02 19.50 5.19
N LYS A 103 -0.64 18.42 5.60
CA LYS A 103 -0.34 17.64 6.80
C LYS A 103 -0.28 16.17 6.40
N ALA A 104 0.83 15.51 6.72
CA ALA A 104 1.03 14.10 6.43
C ALA A 104 0.56 13.23 7.61
N TYR A 105 0.02 12.08 7.27
CA TYR A 105 -0.33 10.99 8.20
C TYR A 105 0.44 9.75 7.79
N ALA A 106 0.97 9.02 8.76
CA ALA A 106 1.55 7.70 8.54
C ALA A 106 0.85 6.67 9.44
N MET A 107 0.53 5.53 8.87
CA MET A 107 0.07 4.35 9.60
C MET A 107 1.27 3.43 9.83
N CYS A 108 1.55 3.14 11.09
CA CYS A 108 2.73 2.41 11.54
C CYS A 108 2.32 1.19 12.36
N VAL A 109 2.95 0.05 12.12
CA VAL A 109 2.68 -1.20 12.84
C VAL A 109 3.93 -1.66 13.57
N THR A 110 3.78 -2.01 14.84
CA THR A 110 4.89 -2.54 15.68
C THR A 110 5.43 -3.84 15.08
N GLY A 111 6.75 -3.95 15.01
CA GLY A 111 7.42 -5.14 14.47
C GLY A 111 7.30 -5.32 12.95
N ALA A 112 6.52 -4.49 12.25
CA ALA A 112 6.52 -4.53 10.79
C ALA A 112 7.87 -4.06 10.23
N PRO A 113 8.36 -4.65 9.13
CA PRO A 113 9.60 -4.23 8.51
C PRO A 113 9.46 -2.82 7.92
N THR A 114 10.56 -2.06 7.92
CA THR A 114 10.63 -0.81 7.15
C THR A 114 10.57 -1.13 5.67
N PRO A 115 9.57 -0.62 4.91
CA PRO A 115 9.45 -0.93 3.51
C PRO A 115 10.57 -0.26 2.69
N THR A 116 11.04 -0.96 1.66
CA THR A 116 11.78 -0.34 0.57
C THR A 116 10.80 0.41 -0.33
N VAL A 117 11.12 1.65 -0.69
CA VAL A 117 10.29 2.46 -1.58
C VAL A 117 10.91 2.49 -2.97
N VAL A 118 10.16 2.00 -3.96
CA VAL A 118 10.54 2.03 -5.37
C VAL A 118 9.75 3.14 -6.05
N ALA A 119 10.44 4.00 -6.82
CA ALA A 119 9.81 5.03 -7.64
C ALA A 119 9.94 4.67 -9.13
N SER A 120 8.91 4.99 -9.92
CA SER A 120 9.00 4.94 -11.38
C SER A 120 9.89 6.06 -11.92
N LYS A 121 10.00 6.17 -13.23
CA LYS A 121 10.35 7.43 -13.90
C LYS A 121 9.08 8.30 -14.02
N TRP A 122 9.24 9.58 -14.34
CA TRP A 122 8.11 10.41 -14.73
C TRP A 122 7.43 9.85 -15.97
N SER A 123 6.09 9.87 -15.99
CA SER A 123 5.32 9.49 -17.19
C SER A 123 5.50 10.53 -18.30
N ASP A 124 5.09 10.17 -19.50
CA ASP A 124 4.73 11.16 -20.51
C ASP A 124 3.42 11.89 -20.10
N PRO A 125 3.17 13.08 -20.64
CA PRO A 125 1.92 13.82 -20.37
C PRO A 125 0.67 12.99 -20.65
N GLY A 126 -0.25 12.92 -19.70
CA GLY A 126 -1.50 12.18 -19.82
C GLY A 126 -1.34 10.65 -19.88
N LYS A 127 -0.19 10.11 -19.51
CA LYS A 127 0.07 8.66 -19.46
C LYS A 127 0.14 8.12 -18.05
N VAL A 128 -0.19 6.85 -17.91
CA VAL A 128 -0.04 6.08 -16.67
C VAL A 128 1.37 5.52 -16.61
N VAL A 129 1.95 5.52 -15.42
CA VAL A 129 3.25 4.92 -15.12
C VAL A 129 3.13 4.00 -13.90
N GLY A 130 3.99 2.98 -13.81
CA GLY A 130 4.02 2.03 -12.71
C GLY A 130 5.37 1.96 -11.99
N ALA A 131 5.32 1.77 -10.68
CA ALA A 131 6.46 1.39 -9.85
C ALA A 131 6.26 -0.06 -9.41
N THR A 132 7.24 -0.92 -9.66
CA THR A 132 7.15 -2.37 -9.43
C THR A 132 8.17 -2.81 -8.40
N CYS A 133 7.74 -3.57 -7.41
CA CYS A 133 8.63 -4.21 -6.45
C CYS A 133 9.48 -5.29 -7.17
N SER A 134 10.76 -5.36 -6.83
CA SER A 134 11.72 -6.25 -7.48
C SER A 134 11.83 -7.62 -6.80
N GLY A 135 12.24 -8.63 -7.56
CA GLY A 135 12.50 -9.97 -7.04
C GLY A 135 11.28 -10.62 -6.39
N ASN A 136 11.45 -11.13 -5.18
CA ASN A 136 10.40 -11.80 -4.40
C ASN A 136 9.65 -10.85 -3.46
N GLN A 137 9.94 -9.55 -3.51
CA GLN A 137 9.29 -8.55 -2.68
C GLN A 137 7.79 -8.46 -2.98
N LYS A 138 7.01 -8.20 -1.94
CA LYS A 138 5.57 -7.98 -2.03
C LYS A 138 5.25 -6.51 -1.88
N MET A 139 4.40 -6.00 -2.73
CA MET A 139 3.88 -4.65 -2.60
C MET A 139 2.82 -4.61 -1.49
N ILE A 140 2.99 -3.70 -0.54
CA ILE A 140 2.04 -3.47 0.57
C ILE A 140 1.27 -2.16 0.43
N GLY A 141 1.57 -1.36 -0.57
CA GLY A 141 0.91 -0.09 -0.85
C GLY A 141 1.75 0.79 -1.77
N GLY A 142 1.30 2.03 -1.95
CA GLY A 142 2.02 2.98 -2.78
C GLY A 142 1.40 4.36 -2.75
N GLY A 143 1.78 5.19 -3.70
CA GLY A 143 1.32 6.56 -3.82
C GLY A 143 1.79 7.22 -5.10
N TYR A 144 1.63 8.52 -5.17
CA TYR A 144 1.96 9.29 -6.37
C TYR A 144 2.65 10.61 -6.04
N TRP A 145 3.37 11.12 -7.04
CA TRP A 145 3.76 12.52 -7.16
C TRP A 145 3.37 13.02 -8.54
N SER A 146 3.08 14.31 -8.69
CA SER A 146 2.59 14.84 -9.96
C SER A 146 3.18 16.20 -10.31
N GLN A 147 3.21 16.47 -11.60
CA GLN A 147 3.40 17.80 -12.17
C GLN A 147 2.16 18.11 -13.03
N PRO A 148 1.17 18.78 -12.45
CA PRO A 148 -0.08 19.04 -13.15
C PRO A 148 0.13 20.01 -14.32
N ALA A 149 -0.63 19.82 -15.38
CA ALA A 149 -0.71 20.78 -16.46
C ALA A 149 -1.40 22.06 -15.97
N THR A 150 -0.93 23.21 -16.45
CA THR A 150 -1.52 24.51 -16.14
C THR A 150 -1.92 25.21 -17.43
N ASN A 151 -3.00 26.03 -17.37
CA ASN A 151 -3.33 26.92 -18.47
C ASN A 151 -2.36 28.10 -18.57
N GLY A 152 -2.54 28.95 -19.60
CA GLY A 152 -1.68 30.11 -19.86
C GLY A 152 -1.65 31.17 -18.75
N VAL A 153 -2.54 31.09 -17.75
CA VAL A 153 -2.56 31.95 -16.55
C VAL A 153 -2.12 31.20 -15.29
N GLY A 154 -1.57 30.00 -15.45
CA GLY A 154 -1.00 29.22 -14.34
C GLY A 154 -2.02 28.53 -13.42
N GLN A 155 -3.29 28.45 -13.83
CA GLN A 155 -4.29 27.69 -13.08
C GLN A 155 -4.10 26.18 -13.35
N ASN A 156 -4.28 25.37 -12.31
CA ASN A 156 -4.31 23.93 -12.48
C ASN A 156 -5.53 23.52 -13.30
N MET A 157 -5.30 22.78 -14.37
CA MET A 157 -6.32 22.25 -15.27
C MET A 157 -6.26 20.72 -15.32
N ASP A 158 -5.74 20.12 -14.29
CA ASP A 158 -5.37 18.71 -14.31
C ASP A 158 -5.79 17.98 -13.03
N GLU A 159 -5.94 16.68 -13.11
CA GLU A 159 -6.32 15.83 -12.00
C GLU A 159 -5.61 14.47 -12.06
N ILE A 160 -5.53 13.81 -10.91
CA ILE A 160 -5.08 12.43 -10.81
C ILE A 160 -6.19 11.52 -11.34
N THR A 161 -5.89 10.78 -12.38
CA THR A 161 -6.80 9.80 -12.98
C THR A 161 -6.56 8.38 -12.48
N VAL A 162 -5.32 8.09 -12.05
CA VAL A 162 -4.93 6.78 -11.51
C VAL A 162 -4.04 6.97 -10.30
N ASN A 163 -4.35 6.30 -9.19
CA ASN A 163 -3.50 6.10 -8.02
C ASN A 163 -3.94 4.81 -7.33
N ALA A 164 -3.49 3.66 -7.84
CA ALA A 164 -4.01 2.36 -7.46
C ALA A 164 -2.99 1.23 -7.72
N PRO A 165 -3.15 0.06 -7.07
CA PRO A 165 -2.44 -1.15 -7.49
C PRO A 165 -2.87 -1.56 -8.90
N TYR A 166 -1.97 -2.17 -9.67
CA TYR A 166 -2.24 -2.64 -11.01
C TYR A 166 -2.79 -4.07 -11.00
N GLU A 167 -4.05 -4.25 -11.41
CA GLU A 167 -4.74 -5.53 -11.39
C GLU A 167 -4.00 -6.62 -12.18
N GLY A 168 -3.41 -6.28 -13.32
CA GLY A 168 -2.63 -7.20 -14.17
C GLY A 168 -1.22 -7.53 -13.65
N HIS A 169 -0.70 -6.77 -12.68
CA HIS A 169 0.65 -6.93 -12.10
C HIS A 169 0.62 -6.64 -10.60
N PRO A 170 0.38 -7.65 -9.75
CA PRO A 170 0.07 -7.47 -8.32
C PRO A 170 1.16 -6.77 -7.49
N ASN A 171 2.40 -6.71 -7.98
CA ASN A 171 3.51 -6.01 -7.31
C ASN A 171 3.79 -4.62 -7.89
N THR A 172 2.82 -4.02 -8.61
CA THR A 172 2.98 -2.72 -9.28
C THR A 172 1.93 -1.74 -8.76
N TRP A 173 2.38 -0.55 -8.37
CA TRP A 173 1.52 0.60 -8.09
C TRP A 173 1.53 1.55 -9.29
N MET A 174 0.36 2.02 -9.70
CA MET A 174 0.20 2.93 -10.84
C MET A 174 -0.15 4.33 -10.39
N ALA A 175 0.32 5.31 -11.15
CA ALA A 175 -0.10 6.70 -11.08
C ALA A 175 -0.30 7.28 -12.49
N GLY A 176 -1.27 8.17 -12.64
CA GLY A 176 -1.55 8.84 -13.90
C GLY A 176 -2.24 10.18 -13.68
N MET A 177 -2.01 11.11 -14.62
CA MET A 177 -2.64 12.43 -14.70
C MET A 177 -3.50 12.50 -15.96
N GLN A 178 -4.48 13.39 -15.97
CA GLN A 178 -5.28 13.64 -17.19
C GLN A 178 -4.42 14.23 -18.31
N SER A 179 -3.57 15.19 -17.99
CA SER A 179 -2.77 15.94 -18.99
C SER A 179 -1.31 16.16 -18.56
N GLY A 180 -1.01 16.18 -17.28
CA GLY A 180 0.32 16.39 -16.72
C GLY A 180 1.14 15.13 -16.60
N LEU A 181 2.20 15.19 -15.79
CA LEU A 181 3.13 14.09 -15.53
C LEU A 181 2.84 13.46 -14.18
N ALA A 182 2.91 12.14 -14.11
CA ALA A 182 2.82 11.37 -12.88
C ALA A 182 4.11 10.60 -12.58
N LEU A 183 4.35 10.36 -11.30
CA LEU A 183 5.39 9.50 -10.76
C LEU A 183 4.71 8.54 -9.78
N ALA A 184 4.85 7.25 -10.00
CA ALA A 184 4.32 6.22 -9.11
C ALA A 184 5.35 5.81 -8.06
N TYR A 185 4.87 5.43 -6.87
CA TYR A 185 5.67 4.86 -5.79
C TYR A 185 5.05 3.56 -5.32
N ALA A 186 5.88 2.54 -5.09
CA ALA A 186 5.48 1.29 -4.46
C ALA A 186 6.24 1.09 -3.15
N MET A 187 5.54 0.65 -2.11
CA MET A 187 6.14 0.16 -0.86
C MET A 187 6.30 -1.34 -0.95
N CYS A 188 7.52 -1.83 -0.79
CA CYS A 188 7.91 -3.21 -0.98
C CYS A 188 8.50 -3.80 0.30
N VAL A 189 8.10 -5.03 0.65
CA VAL A 189 8.65 -5.81 1.76
C VAL A 189 9.05 -7.20 1.27
N ASP A 190 10.02 -7.83 1.94
CA ASP A 190 10.49 -9.19 1.66
C ASP A 190 9.52 -10.27 2.15
#